data_739f8de9071bb2efb696dc8901fb429e
#
_entry.id   739f8de9071bb2efb696dc8901fb429e
#
_cell.length_a   1.000
_cell.length_b   1.000
_cell.length_c   1.000
_cell.angle_alpha   90.00
_cell.angle_beta   90.00
_cell.angle_gamma   90.00
#
_symmetry.space_group_name_H-M   'P 1'
#
loop_
_entity.id
_entity.type
_entity.pdbx_description
1 polymer ?
#
loop_
_entity_poly.entity_id
_entity_poly.type
_entity_poly.pdbx_seq_one_letter_code
_entity_poly.pdbx_strand_id
1 'polypeptide(L)'
;MALTLLGRHNPLASSREQLRILDETANITPFATRLTQAGLPSLQASGITVFQINVGKLCNQTCRHCHVDAGPDRTESMSRETAELCIAALAQTDIPTVDITGGAPEL
;
A
#
# COMPACT_ATOMS: atom_id res chain seq x y z
N MET A 1 3.63 -25.86 -2.28
CA MET A 1 2.81 -24.63 -2.36
C MET A 1 3.75 -23.43 -2.29
N ALA A 2 3.60 -22.44 -3.15
CA ALA A 2 4.43 -21.24 -3.04
C ALA A 2 3.98 -20.45 -1.80
N LEU A 3 4.94 -19.93 -1.03
CA LEU A 3 4.68 -19.15 0.20
C LEU A 3 4.96 -17.68 -0.07
N THR A 4 4.25 -16.79 0.63
CA THR A 4 4.53 -15.35 0.70
C THR A 4 5.92 -15.08 1.29
N LEU A 5 6.39 -13.85 1.27
CA LEU A 5 7.63 -13.47 1.97
C LEU A 5 7.52 -13.77 3.47
N LEU A 6 6.32 -13.54 4.05
CA LEU A 6 6.05 -13.88 5.45
C LEU A 6 6.22 -15.38 5.70
N GLY A 7 5.57 -16.23 4.88
CA GLY A 7 5.67 -17.68 5.02
C GLY A 7 7.07 -18.25 4.80
N ARG A 8 7.96 -17.50 4.13
CA ARG A 8 9.39 -17.82 3.96
C ARG A 8 10.27 -17.21 5.05
N HIS A 9 9.71 -16.56 6.05
CA HIS A 9 10.45 -15.83 7.09
C HIS A 9 11.43 -14.79 6.51
N ASN A 10 11.08 -14.18 5.38
CA ASN A 10 11.90 -13.15 4.76
C ASN A 10 11.72 -11.83 5.52
N PRO A 11 12.81 -11.14 5.94
CA PRO A 11 12.70 -9.88 6.67
C PRO A 11 11.95 -8.80 5.90
N LEU A 12 11.95 -8.83 4.56
CA LEU A 12 11.20 -7.89 3.72
C LEU A 12 9.67 -8.09 3.78
N ALA A 13 9.16 -9.10 4.49
CA ALA A 13 7.74 -9.20 4.82
C ALA A 13 7.29 -8.09 5.79
N SER A 14 8.22 -7.50 6.54
CA SER A 14 7.97 -6.43 7.51
C SER A 14 8.16 -5.06 6.85
N SER A 15 7.13 -4.22 6.88
CA SER A 15 7.20 -2.83 6.40
C SER A 15 8.23 -2.00 7.19
N ARG A 16 8.36 -2.25 8.50
CA ARG A 16 9.39 -1.62 9.33
C ARG A 16 10.79 -1.92 8.81
N GLU A 17 11.05 -3.18 8.46
CA GLU A 17 12.35 -3.60 7.96
C GLU A 17 12.63 -3.03 6.56
N GLN A 18 11.62 -2.96 5.71
CA GLN A 18 11.74 -2.28 4.41
C GLN A 18 12.13 -0.81 4.60
N LEU A 19 11.45 -0.07 5.48
CA LEU A 19 11.76 1.33 5.75
C LEU A 19 13.16 1.49 6.35
N ARG A 20 13.55 0.64 7.30
CA ARG A 20 14.91 0.67 7.88
C ARG A 20 15.98 0.50 6.81
N ILE A 21 15.81 -0.47 5.91
CA ILE A 21 16.76 -0.72 4.81
C ILE A 21 16.83 0.50 3.87
N LEU A 22 15.69 1.08 3.53
CA LEU A 22 15.64 2.28 2.69
C LEU A 22 16.36 3.46 3.34
N ASP A 23 16.15 3.70 4.62
CA ASP A 23 16.78 4.79 5.35
C ASP A 23 18.31 4.59 5.46
N GLU A 24 18.77 3.36 5.69
CA GLU A 24 20.20 3.05 5.82
C GLU A 24 20.95 3.04 4.48
N THR A 25 20.28 2.66 3.40
CA THR A 25 20.90 2.56 2.08
C THR A 25 20.75 3.82 1.23
N ALA A 26 19.84 4.70 1.61
CA ALA A 26 19.46 5.85 0.80
C ALA A 26 20.36 7.06 1.04
N ASN A 27 21.56 7.07 0.48
CA ASN A 27 22.31 8.30 0.20
C ASN A 27 21.64 9.08 -0.97
N ILE A 28 20.30 9.10 -0.98
CA ILE A 28 19.49 9.69 -2.04
C ILE A 28 19.08 11.10 -1.61
N THR A 29 19.38 12.08 -2.42
CA THR A 29 18.88 13.45 -2.21
C THR A 29 17.36 13.45 -2.15
N PRO A 30 16.73 14.02 -1.09
CA PRO A 30 15.28 14.09 -0.97
C PRO A 30 14.61 14.65 -2.23
N PHE A 31 13.45 14.13 -2.59
CA PHE A 31 12.73 14.49 -3.82
C PHE A 31 12.46 16.00 -3.91
N ALA A 32 12.03 16.64 -2.83
CA ALA A 32 11.80 18.08 -2.78
C ALA A 32 13.09 18.89 -3.10
N THR A 33 14.22 18.44 -2.59
CA THR A 33 15.53 19.06 -2.91
C THR A 33 15.89 18.89 -4.38
N ARG A 34 15.58 17.73 -4.97
CA ARG A 34 15.79 17.49 -6.42
C ARG A 34 14.94 18.40 -7.28
N LEU A 35 13.67 18.62 -6.91
CA LEU A 35 12.80 19.57 -7.62
C LEU A 35 13.41 20.98 -7.60
N THR A 36 13.83 21.45 -6.43
CA THR A 36 14.47 22.76 -6.29
C THR A 36 15.74 22.89 -7.12
N GLN A 37 16.61 21.88 -7.09
CA GLN A 37 17.84 21.84 -7.90
C GLN A 37 17.56 21.84 -9.41
N ALA A 38 16.45 21.27 -9.83
CA ALA A 38 16.00 21.24 -11.23
C ALA A 38 15.24 22.52 -11.64
N GLY A 39 15.09 23.51 -10.75
CA GLY A 39 14.31 24.73 -11.02
C GLY A 39 12.80 24.47 -11.17
N LEU A 40 12.31 23.35 -10.66
CA LEU A 40 10.90 22.98 -10.71
C LEU A 40 10.16 23.44 -9.45
N PRO A 41 8.86 23.79 -9.56
CA PRO A 41 8.07 24.15 -8.40
C PRO A 41 7.88 22.95 -7.46
N SER A 42 7.62 23.22 -6.18
CA SER A 42 7.26 22.18 -5.22
C SER A 42 5.94 21.49 -5.62
N LEU A 43 5.88 20.19 -5.39
CA LEU A 43 4.67 19.43 -5.65
C LEU A 43 3.54 19.86 -4.70
N GLN A 44 2.37 20.15 -5.26
CA GLN A 44 1.17 20.54 -4.52
C GLN A 44 0.05 19.53 -4.81
N ALA A 45 -0.71 19.16 -3.77
CA ALA A 45 -1.91 18.36 -3.96
C ALA A 45 -2.98 19.22 -4.67
N SER A 46 -3.57 18.70 -5.75
CA SER A 46 -4.61 19.38 -6.53
C SER A 46 -6.00 18.79 -6.32
N GLY A 47 -6.11 17.66 -5.63
CA GLY A 47 -7.37 16.96 -5.36
C GLY A 47 -7.17 15.45 -5.32
N ILE A 48 -8.25 14.74 -5.02
CA ILE A 48 -8.29 13.28 -4.99
C ILE A 48 -9.33 12.81 -6.00
N THR A 49 -8.92 11.96 -6.94
CA THR A 49 -9.81 11.38 -7.96
C THR A 49 -10.08 9.90 -7.76
N VAL A 50 -9.26 9.23 -6.98
CA VAL A 50 -9.40 7.81 -6.65
C VAL A 50 -9.22 7.63 -5.15
N PHE A 51 -10.17 6.96 -4.51
CA PHE A 51 -10.07 6.48 -3.14
C PHE A 51 -9.76 5.00 -3.16
N GLN A 52 -8.51 4.63 -2.92
CA GLN A 52 -8.09 3.25 -2.91
C GLN A 52 -8.24 2.64 -1.51
N ILE A 53 -8.92 1.51 -1.42
CA ILE A 53 -9.16 0.76 -0.18
C ILE A 53 -8.50 -0.61 -0.31
N ASN A 54 -7.53 -0.90 0.55
CA ASN A 54 -6.92 -2.22 0.65
C ASN A 54 -7.63 -3.02 1.74
N VAL A 55 -8.37 -4.06 1.36
CA VAL A 55 -9.21 -4.84 2.28
C VAL A 55 -8.49 -5.99 2.97
N GLY A 56 -7.25 -6.30 2.58
CA GLY A 56 -6.48 -7.34 3.23
C GLY A 56 -5.42 -7.97 2.37
N LYS A 57 -4.84 -9.07 2.87
CA LYS A 57 -3.78 -9.82 2.19
C LYS A 57 -4.12 -11.28 1.91
N LEU A 58 -5.32 -11.73 2.27
CA LEU A 58 -5.77 -13.07 1.90
C LEU A 58 -5.93 -13.16 0.39
N CYS A 59 -5.34 -14.20 -0.22
CA CYS A 59 -5.40 -14.46 -1.65
C CYS A 59 -5.26 -15.95 -1.92
N ASN A 60 -5.91 -16.45 -2.96
CA ASN A 60 -5.73 -17.82 -3.41
C ASN A 60 -4.47 -18.03 -4.28
N GLN A 61 -3.70 -16.99 -4.53
CA GLN A 61 -2.46 -17.03 -5.31
C GLN A 61 -1.28 -16.43 -4.53
N THR A 62 -0.07 -16.80 -4.94
CA THR A 62 1.18 -16.21 -4.43
C THR A 62 2.00 -15.74 -5.63
N CYS A 63 1.78 -14.49 -6.04
CA CYS A 63 2.42 -13.90 -7.20
C CYS A 63 3.82 -13.38 -6.85
N ARG A 64 4.82 -13.62 -7.70
CA ARG A 64 6.21 -13.17 -7.48
C ARG A 64 6.35 -11.65 -7.39
N HIS A 65 5.45 -10.92 -8.05
CA HIS A 65 5.43 -9.46 -8.11
C HIS A 65 4.35 -8.83 -7.23
N CYS A 66 3.81 -9.58 -6.26
CA CYS A 66 2.78 -9.06 -5.37
C CYS A 66 3.36 -7.98 -4.45
N HIS A 67 2.96 -6.73 -4.64
CA HIS A 67 3.47 -5.59 -3.88
C HIS A 67 2.96 -5.54 -2.44
N VAL A 68 1.90 -6.29 -2.11
CA VAL A 68 1.35 -6.39 -0.75
C VAL A 68 1.71 -7.70 -0.05
N ASP A 69 2.43 -8.58 -0.72
CA ASP A 69 2.78 -9.92 -0.22
C ASP A 69 1.54 -10.72 0.21
N ALA A 70 0.51 -10.72 -0.64
CA ALA A 70 -0.73 -11.47 -0.42
C ALA A 70 -0.54 -12.95 -0.71
N GLY A 71 -1.35 -13.80 -0.07
CA GLY A 71 -1.30 -15.24 -0.30
C GLY A 71 -2.27 -16.01 0.62
N PRO A 72 -2.35 -17.33 0.43
CA PRO A 72 -3.24 -18.19 1.23
C PRO A 72 -2.75 -18.40 2.67
N ASP A 73 -1.52 -18.03 2.97
CA ASP A 73 -0.91 -18.07 4.30
C ASP A 73 -1.05 -16.72 5.05
N ARG A 74 -1.81 -15.76 4.48
CA ARG A 74 -2.07 -14.45 5.09
C ARG A 74 -3.47 -14.45 5.72
N THR A 75 -3.58 -13.73 6.83
CA THR A 75 -4.83 -13.63 7.61
C THR A 75 -5.28 -12.19 7.83
N GLU A 76 -4.49 -11.23 7.36
CA GLU A 76 -4.81 -9.82 7.53
C GLU A 76 -6.04 -9.47 6.69
N SER A 77 -7.03 -8.90 7.35
CA SER A 77 -8.28 -8.43 6.76
C SER A 77 -8.71 -7.13 7.42
N MET A 78 -9.33 -6.25 6.66
CA MET A 78 -9.89 -5.01 7.17
C MET A 78 -11.01 -5.32 8.16
N SER A 79 -11.01 -4.64 9.30
CA SER A 79 -12.12 -4.75 10.25
C SER A 79 -13.36 -4.03 9.74
N ARG A 80 -14.53 -4.44 10.24
CA ARG A 80 -15.81 -3.79 9.92
C ARG A 80 -15.78 -2.30 10.29
N GLU A 81 -15.23 -1.97 11.44
CA GLU A 81 -15.11 -0.58 11.91
C GLU A 81 -14.27 0.27 10.95
N THR A 82 -13.17 -0.27 10.44
CA THR A 82 -12.33 0.42 9.44
C THR A 82 -13.08 0.59 8.11
N ALA A 83 -13.83 -0.42 7.67
CA ALA A 83 -14.65 -0.33 6.47
C ALA A 83 -15.75 0.75 6.60
N GLU A 84 -16.41 0.82 7.76
CA GLU A 84 -17.41 1.85 8.05
C GLU A 84 -16.80 3.27 8.05
N LEU A 85 -15.56 3.44 8.56
CA LEU A 85 -14.84 4.72 8.46
C LEU A 85 -14.52 5.10 7.02
N CYS A 86 -14.14 4.14 6.17
CA CYS A 86 -13.93 4.39 4.74
C CYS A 86 -15.23 4.86 4.06
N ILE A 87 -16.36 4.21 4.35
CA ILE A 87 -17.68 4.60 3.82
C ILE A 87 -18.05 6.00 4.30
N ALA A 88 -17.86 6.30 5.59
CA ALA A 88 -18.15 7.62 6.15
C ALA A 88 -17.27 8.71 5.52
N ALA A 89 -15.99 8.44 5.25
CA ALA A 89 -15.11 9.37 4.55
C ALA A 89 -15.58 9.63 3.11
N LEU A 90 -15.94 8.57 2.38
CA LEU A 90 -16.48 8.68 1.02
C LEU A 90 -17.76 9.50 0.96
N ALA A 91 -18.66 9.33 1.92
CA ALA A 91 -19.93 10.06 2.01
C ALA A 91 -19.75 11.58 2.21
N GLN A 92 -18.57 12.02 2.63
CA GLN A 92 -18.23 13.44 2.85
C GLN A 92 -17.41 14.04 1.69
N THR A 93 -17.22 13.32 0.60
CA THR A 93 -16.36 13.73 -0.52
C THR A 93 -17.07 13.47 -1.85
N ASP A 94 -16.61 14.17 -2.89
CA ASP A 94 -17.06 14.00 -4.27
C ASP A 94 -16.05 13.18 -5.09
N ILE A 95 -15.30 12.26 -4.43
CA ILE A 95 -14.33 11.41 -5.12
C ILE A 95 -15.05 10.48 -6.09
N PRO A 96 -14.76 10.56 -7.40
CA PRO A 96 -15.57 9.88 -8.41
C PRO A 96 -15.30 8.37 -8.54
N THR A 97 -14.19 7.88 -8.00
CA THR A 97 -13.77 6.49 -8.18
C THR A 97 -13.34 5.87 -6.85
N VAL A 98 -13.85 4.69 -6.56
CA VAL A 98 -13.37 3.83 -5.46
C VAL A 98 -12.67 2.64 -6.09
N ASP A 99 -11.42 2.40 -5.68
CA ASP A 99 -10.63 1.25 -6.08
C ASP A 99 -10.50 0.30 -4.87
N ILE A 100 -11.17 -0.85 -4.94
CA ILE A 100 -11.09 -1.87 -3.91
C ILE A 100 -10.02 -2.87 -4.30
N THR A 101 -8.97 -2.95 -3.51
CA THR A 101 -7.79 -3.76 -3.76
C THR A 101 -7.41 -4.58 -2.52
N GLY A 102 -6.33 -5.33 -2.62
CA GLY A 102 -5.83 -6.20 -1.56
C GLY A 102 -5.22 -7.45 -2.13
N GLY A 103 -5.44 -8.58 -1.47
CA GLY A 103 -5.12 -9.90 -2.00
C GLY A 103 -6.10 -10.30 -3.09
N ALA A 104 -7.17 -10.97 -2.70
CA ALA A 104 -8.35 -11.25 -3.54
C ALA A 104 -9.58 -10.70 -2.80
N PRO A 105 -10.04 -9.49 -3.12
CA PRO A 105 -11.14 -8.84 -2.40
C PRO A 105 -12.47 -9.60 -2.42
N GLU A 106 -12.62 -10.56 -3.33
CA GLU A 106 -13.81 -11.39 -3.47
C GLU A 106 -13.83 -12.64 -2.56
N LEU A 107 -12.74 -12.93 -1.84
CA LEU A 107 -12.65 -14.10 -0.94
C LEU A 107 -13.29 -13.86 0.42
#